data_d118c54c1218e7757fed273940365a95
#
_entry.id   d118c54c1218e7757fed273940365a95
#
_cell.length_a   1.000
_cell.length_b   1.000
_cell.length_c   1.000
_cell.angle_alpha   90.00
_cell.angle_beta   90.00
_cell.angle_gamma   90.00
#
_symmetry.space_group_name_H-M   'P 1'
#
loop_
_entity.id
_entity.type
_entity.pdbx_description
1 polymer ?
#
loop_
_entity_poly.entity_id
_entity_poly.type
_entity_poly.pdbx_seq_one_letter_code
_entity_poly.pdbx_strand_id
1 'polypeptide(L)'
;MNKSTNILKQTRIEADVMQQDVAFLLNIDTANLTRYENGTRTLTPEILLMYHILFGTPISELLKPLSQRIKKNLIQRSTLLHTQAKPKHTPKSVHSSSYIQAIVNDLTKTKLYDI
;
A
#
# COMPACT_ATOMS: atom_id res chain seq x y z
N MET A 1 -12.52 -10.52 9.53
CA MET A 1 -11.90 -9.20 9.60
C MET A 1 -10.53 -9.23 8.97
N ASN A 2 -10.22 -8.26 8.18
CA ASN A 2 -8.92 -8.18 7.52
C ASN A 2 -7.91 -7.50 8.44
N LYS A 3 -6.99 -8.29 8.99
CA LYS A 3 -5.98 -7.77 9.94
C LYS A 3 -5.08 -6.72 9.30
N SER A 4 -4.85 -6.80 7.99
CA SER A 4 -3.95 -5.88 7.30
C SER A 4 -4.48 -4.45 7.26
N THR A 5 -5.79 -4.25 7.43
CA THR A 5 -6.37 -2.91 7.43
C THR A 5 -6.29 -2.23 8.81
N ASN A 6 -5.84 -2.95 9.82
CA ASN A 6 -5.83 -2.44 11.20
C ASN A 6 -4.44 -2.03 11.68
N ILE A 7 -3.45 -1.95 10.79
CA ILE A 7 -2.09 -1.68 11.22
C ILE A 7 -1.95 -0.29 11.86
N LEU A 8 -2.64 0.71 11.34
CA LEU A 8 -2.63 2.04 11.94
C LEU A 8 -3.25 2.01 13.34
N LYS A 9 -4.38 1.35 13.45
CA LYS A 9 -5.08 1.23 14.72
C LYS A 9 -4.24 0.50 15.76
N GLN A 10 -3.62 -0.61 15.37
CA GLN A 10 -2.75 -1.36 16.26
C GLN A 10 -1.57 -0.53 16.74
N THR A 11 -0.94 0.21 15.82
CA THR A 11 0.19 1.07 16.14
C THR A 11 -0.20 2.09 17.20
N ARG A 12 -1.36 2.72 17.03
CA ARG A 12 -1.88 3.70 17.97
C ARG A 12 -2.20 3.07 19.33
N ILE A 13 -2.88 1.92 19.31
CA ILE A 13 -3.28 1.25 20.55
C ILE A 13 -2.06 0.78 21.33
N GLU A 14 -1.06 0.24 20.67
CA GLU A 14 0.17 -0.20 21.32
C GLU A 14 0.92 0.95 21.98
N ALA A 15 0.79 2.15 21.45
CA ALA A 15 1.36 3.34 22.06
C ALA A 15 0.47 3.97 23.12
N ASP A 16 -0.72 3.39 23.36
CA ASP A 16 -1.69 3.88 24.33
C ASP A 16 -2.12 5.33 24.05
N VAL A 17 -2.35 5.64 22.77
CA VAL A 17 -2.77 6.97 22.34
C VAL A 17 -4.23 6.92 21.91
N MET A 18 -5.00 7.93 22.34
CA MET A 18 -6.42 7.99 22.03
C MET A 18 -6.65 8.41 20.60
N GLN A 19 -7.66 7.80 19.97
CA GLN A 19 -8.03 8.12 18.60
C GLN A 19 -8.38 9.61 18.43
N GLN A 20 -9.10 10.17 19.37
CA GLN A 20 -9.49 11.57 19.29
C GLN A 20 -8.29 12.52 19.28
N ASP A 21 -7.23 12.15 19.97
CA ASP A 21 -6.02 12.97 19.99
C ASP A 21 -5.31 12.95 18.64
N VAL A 22 -5.21 11.78 18.02
CA VAL A 22 -4.63 11.67 16.67
C VAL A 22 -5.47 12.43 15.66
N ALA A 23 -6.79 12.30 15.75
CA ALA A 23 -7.70 13.02 14.84
C ALA A 23 -7.52 14.54 15.00
N PHE A 24 -7.39 15.01 16.23
CA PHE A 24 -7.14 16.42 16.47
C PHE A 24 -5.85 16.90 15.83
N LEU A 25 -4.77 16.12 15.99
CA LEU A 25 -3.48 16.46 15.41
C LEU A 25 -3.51 16.49 13.89
N LEU A 26 -4.32 15.62 13.28
CA LEU A 26 -4.50 15.58 11.84
C LEU A 26 -5.51 16.61 11.33
N ASN A 27 -6.20 17.28 12.25
CA ASN A 27 -7.27 18.24 11.92
C ASN A 27 -8.40 17.57 11.11
N ILE A 28 -8.79 16.38 11.52
CA ILE A 28 -9.93 15.67 10.96
C ILE A 28 -10.81 15.20 12.11
N ASP A 29 -12.05 14.79 11.81
CA ASP A 29 -12.91 14.24 12.85
C ASP A 29 -12.58 12.77 13.11
N THR A 30 -13.02 12.26 14.24
CA THR A 30 -12.76 10.87 14.63
C THR A 30 -13.42 9.88 13.69
N ALA A 31 -14.55 10.22 13.09
CA ALA A 31 -15.22 9.34 12.14
C ALA A 31 -14.35 9.13 10.90
N ASN A 32 -13.72 10.21 10.38
CA ASN A 32 -12.80 10.09 9.28
C ASN A 32 -11.58 9.27 9.64
N LEU A 33 -11.00 9.49 10.82
CA LEU A 33 -9.87 8.70 11.27
C LEU A 33 -10.22 7.22 11.37
N THR A 34 -11.42 6.91 11.87
CA THR A 34 -11.90 5.55 11.94
C THR A 34 -11.91 4.89 10.55
N ARG A 35 -12.34 5.62 9.51
CA ARG A 35 -12.35 5.09 8.15
C ARG A 35 -10.95 4.80 7.64
N TYR A 36 -9.99 5.66 7.95
CA TYR A 36 -8.59 5.40 7.59
C TYR A 36 -8.05 4.18 8.32
N GLU A 37 -8.30 4.08 9.62
CA GLU A 37 -7.82 2.95 10.42
C GLU A 37 -8.48 1.64 10.02
N ASN A 38 -9.73 1.67 9.57
CA ASN A 38 -10.45 0.49 9.11
C ASN A 38 -10.15 0.10 7.67
N GLY A 39 -9.44 0.94 6.93
CA GLY A 39 -9.14 0.67 5.54
C GLY A 39 -10.26 0.98 4.58
N THR A 40 -11.35 1.62 5.03
CA THR A 40 -12.45 2.01 4.14
C THR A 40 -12.16 3.28 3.37
N ARG A 41 -11.11 4.00 3.74
CA ARG A 41 -10.65 5.18 3.02
C ARG A 41 -9.17 5.03 2.72
N THR A 42 -8.77 5.39 1.50
CA THR A 42 -7.37 5.29 1.07
C THR A 42 -6.48 6.23 1.88
N LEU A 43 -5.38 5.69 2.38
CA LEU A 43 -4.42 6.46 3.17
C LEU A 43 -3.77 7.54 2.31
N THR A 44 -3.64 8.73 2.90
CA THR A 44 -2.89 9.82 2.27
C THR A 44 -1.45 9.80 2.79
N PRO A 45 -0.51 10.37 2.03
CA PRO A 45 0.87 10.50 2.52
C PRO A 45 0.96 11.24 3.85
N GLU A 46 0.10 12.22 4.07
CA GLU A 46 0.09 12.99 5.31
C GLU A 46 -0.21 12.10 6.51
N ILE A 47 -1.21 11.24 6.39
CA ILE A 47 -1.58 10.33 7.47
C ILE A 47 -0.47 9.33 7.75
N LEU A 48 0.15 8.80 6.70
CA LEU A 48 1.25 7.85 6.85
C LEU A 48 2.45 8.50 7.55
N LEU A 49 2.81 9.70 7.11
CA LEU A 49 3.91 10.42 7.72
C LEU A 49 3.62 10.80 9.17
N MET A 50 2.39 11.19 9.46
CA MET A 50 1.99 11.50 10.82
C MET A 50 2.16 10.30 11.74
N TYR A 51 1.69 9.13 11.32
CA TYR A 51 1.84 7.91 12.12
C TYR A 51 3.32 7.52 12.26
N HIS A 52 4.08 7.66 11.19
CA HIS A 52 5.51 7.41 11.23
C HIS A 52 6.23 8.31 12.23
N ILE A 53 5.95 9.61 12.19
CA ILE A 53 6.59 10.58 13.06
C ILE A 53 6.15 10.38 14.50
N LEU A 54 4.86 10.23 14.71
CA LEU A 54 4.28 10.17 16.05
C LEU A 54 4.64 8.88 16.79
N PHE A 55 4.65 7.75 16.08
CA PHE A 55 4.82 6.44 16.71
C PHE A 55 6.17 5.79 16.42
N GLY A 56 6.97 6.37 15.53
CA GLY A 56 8.27 5.81 15.18
C GLY A 56 8.19 4.53 14.34
N THR A 57 7.01 4.17 13.86
CA THR A 57 6.86 2.98 13.04
C THR A 57 7.40 3.23 11.64
N PRO A 58 8.22 2.32 11.09
CA PRO A 58 8.73 2.51 9.73
C PRO A 58 7.59 2.61 8.72
N ILE A 59 7.75 3.49 7.72
CA ILE A 59 6.75 3.65 6.68
C ILE A 59 6.53 2.35 5.92
N SER A 60 7.59 1.57 5.71
CA SER A 60 7.47 0.27 5.06
C SER A 60 6.52 -0.67 5.81
N GLU A 61 6.49 -0.61 7.12
CA GLU A 61 5.56 -1.42 7.90
C GLU A 61 4.14 -0.89 7.80
N LEU A 62 3.96 0.42 7.86
CA LEU A 62 2.64 1.02 7.73
C LEU A 62 2.04 0.75 6.36
N LEU A 63 2.88 0.67 5.33
CA LEU A 63 2.45 0.42 3.95
C LEU A 63 2.37 -1.06 3.59
N LYS A 64 2.81 -1.96 4.46
CA LYS A 64 2.92 -3.37 4.11
C LYS A 64 1.63 -3.96 3.50
N PRO A 65 0.44 -3.77 4.09
CA PRO A 65 -0.77 -4.32 3.49
C PRO A 65 -1.05 -3.75 2.11
N LEU A 66 -0.86 -2.45 1.92
CA LEU A 66 -1.07 -1.81 0.63
C LEU A 66 -0.03 -2.27 -0.38
N SER A 67 1.23 -2.38 0.03
CA SER A 67 2.30 -2.85 -0.83
C SER A 67 2.03 -4.26 -1.35
N GLN A 68 1.58 -5.16 -0.47
CA GLN A 68 1.24 -6.52 -0.87
C GLN A 68 0.11 -6.54 -1.89
N ARG A 69 -0.93 -5.74 -1.66
CA ARG A 69 -2.06 -5.66 -2.59
C ARG A 69 -1.63 -5.13 -3.94
N ILE A 70 -0.82 -4.07 -3.96
CA ILE A 70 -0.34 -3.47 -5.21
C ILE A 70 0.53 -4.47 -5.97
N LYS A 71 1.42 -5.19 -5.30
CA LYS A 71 2.26 -6.18 -5.96
C LYS A 71 1.43 -7.28 -6.60
N LYS A 72 0.41 -7.78 -5.91
CA LYS A 72 -0.50 -8.78 -6.47
C LYS A 72 -1.23 -8.25 -7.69
N ASN A 73 -1.74 -7.01 -7.61
CA ASN A 73 -2.42 -6.39 -8.73
C ASN A 73 -1.48 -6.21 -9.93
N LEU A 74 -0.25 -5.80 -9.68
CA LEU A 74 0.74 -5.66 -10.75
C LEU A 74 0.99 -6.99 -11.47
N ILE A 75 1.11 -8.07 -10.71
CA ILE A 75 1.32 -9.40 -11.29
C ILE A 75 0.13 -9.79 -12.16
N GLN A 76 -1.09 -9.61 -11.66
CA GLN A 76 -2.29 -9.92 -12.42
C GLN A 76 -2.44 -9.06 -13.67
N ARG A 77 -2.25 -7.75 -13.53
CA ARG A 77 -2.36 -6.83 -14.65
C ARG A 77 -1.28 -7.07 -15.69
N SER A 78 -0.09 -7.45 -15.26
CA SER A 78 0.99 -7.81 -16.18
C SER A 78 0.60 -9.00 -17.06
N THR A 79 -0.03 -10.01 -16.45
CA THR A 79 -0.52 -11.16 -17.22
C THR A 79 -1.53 -10.71 -18.27
N LEU A 80 -2.46 -9.83 -17.91
CA LEU A 80 -3.44 -9.30 -18.87
C LEU A 80 -2.77 -8.50 -19.98
N LEU A 81 -1.74 -7.73 -19.63
CA LEU A 81 -0.99 -6.96 -20.63
C LEU A 81 -0.39 -7.86 -21.70
N HIS A 82 0.17 -9.00 -21.28
CA HIS A 82 0.81 -9.93 -22.22
C HIS A 82 -0.19 -10.77 -23.01
N THR A 83 -1.37 -11.05 -22.46
CA THR A 83 -2.33 -11.97 -23.09
C THR A 83 -3.45 -11.27 -23.83
N GLN A 84 -3.86 -10.08 -23.40
CA GLN A 84 -5.05 -9.41 -23.94
C GLN A 84 -4.76 -8.10 -24.62
N ALA A 85 -3.73 -7.37 -24.19
CA ALA A 85 -3.37 -6.13 -24.85
C ALA A 85 -2.89 -6.45 -26.26
N LYS A 86 -3.28 -5.64 -27.23
CA LYS A 86 -2.84 -5.82 -28.62
C LYS A 86 -1.57 -5.01 -28.81
N PRO A 87 -0.41 -5.62 -28.67
CA PRO A 87 0.83 -4.88 -28.78
C PRO A 87 1.03 -4.46 -30.22
N LYS A 88 1.35 -3.20 -30.40
CA LYS A 88 2.02 -2.80 -31.62
C LYS A 88 3.44 -3.31 -31.47
N HIS A 89 3.89 -4.10 -32.41
CA HIS A 89 5.24 -4.67 -32.34
C HIS A 89 6.28 -3.63 -32.73
N THR A 90 6.37 -2.56 -31.95
CA THR A 90 7.41 -1.54 -32.11
C THR A 90 8.55 -1.84 -31.15
N PRO A 91 9.77 -1.36 -31.41
CA PRO A 91 10.88 -1.56 -30.47
C PRO A 91 10.57 -1.06 -29.06
N LYS A 92 9.87 0.07 -28.95
CA LYS A 92 9.48 0.61 -27.65
C LYS A 92 8.48 -0.29 -26.94
N SER A 93 7.52 -0.83 -27.68
CA SER A 93 6.51 -1.74 -27.13
C SER A 93 7.16 -3.03 -26.62
N VAL A 94 8.08 -3.59 -27.38
CA VAL A 94 8.81 -4.80 -26.98
C VAL A 94 9.67 -4.53 -25.74
N HIS A 95 10.38 -3.43 -25.73
CA HIS A 95 11.19 -3.05 -24.57
C HIS A 95 10.35 -2.87 -23.32
N SER A 96 9.24 -2.16 -23.43
CA SER A 96 8.34 -1.90 -22.31
C SER A 96 7.80 -3.21 -21.74
N SER A 97 7.35 -4.11 -22.59
CA SER A 97 6.83 -5.39 -22.18
C SER A 97 7.90 -6.26 -21.51
N SER A 98 9.09 -6.28 -22.05
CA SER A 98 10.22 -7.05 -21.51
C SER A 98 10.65 -6.50 -20.14
N TYR A 99 10.69 -5.19 -20.00
CA TYR A 99 11.04 -4.55 -18.73
C TYR A 99 10.05 -4.93 -17.64
N ILE A 100 8.75 -4.78 -17.95
CA ILE A 100 7.70 -5.10 -17.00
C ILE A 100 7.75 -6.57 -16.59
N GLN A 101 7.96 -7.46 -17.58
CA GLN A 101 8.02 -8.88 -17.29
C GLN A 101 9.18 -9.23 -16.36
N ALA A 102 10.32 -8.62 -16.55
CA ALA A 102 11.48 -8.84 -15.69
C ALA A 102 11.19 -8.41 -14.25
N ILE A 103 10.58 -7.25 -14.07
CA ILE A 103 10.23 -6.76 -12.74
C ILE A 103 9.20 -7.68 -12.07
N VAL A 104 8.18 -8.10 -12.81
CA VAL A 104 7.13 -8.97 -12.28
C VAL A 104 7.70 -10.34 -11.92
N ASN A 105 8.63 -10.87 -12.70
CA ASN A 105 9.29 -12.14 -12.37
C ASN A 105 10.05 -12.02 -11.06
N ASP A 106 10.72 -10.90 -10.82
CA ASP A 106 11.40 -10.66 -9.55
C ASP A 106 10.40 -10.61 -8.39
N LEU A 107 9.25 -9.98 -8.59
CA LEU A 107 8.22 -9.91 -7.56
C LEU A 107 7.67 -11.29 -7.19
N THR A 108 7.55 -12.19 -8.17
CA THR A 108 7.05 -13.54 -7.89
C THR A 108 8.08 -14.40 -7.17
N LYS A 109 9.36 -14.10 -7.31
CA LYS A 109 10.44 -14.82 -6.63
C LYS A 109 10.73 -14.26 -5.24
N THR A 110 10.45 -12.98 -5.02
CA THR A 110 10.68 -12.31 -3.76
C THR A 110 9.46 -12.43 -2.87
N LYS A 111 9.65 -12.26 -1.56
CA LYS A 111 8.52 -12.19 -0.66
C LYS A 111 7.73 -10.92 -0.96
N LEU A 112 6.42 -11.08 -1.13
CA LEU A 112 5.56 -9.97 -1.55
C LEU A 112 5.48 -8.84 -0.52
N TYR A 113 5.84 -9.08 0.73
CA TYR A 113 5.82 -8.06 1.76
C TYR A 113 7.11 -7.27 1.89
N ASP A 114 8.14 -7.60 1.13
CA ASP A 114 9.37 -6.81 1.09
C ASP A 114 9.15 -5.56 0.25
N ILE A 115 9.53 -4.43 0.78
CA ILE A 115 9.38 -3.14 0.09
C ILE A 115 10.74 -2.61 -0.27
#